data_054dc0b487e43c00f1d0782f9670bf95
#
_entry.id   054dc0b487e43c00f1d0782f9670bf95
#
_cell.length_a   1.000
_cell.length_b   1.000
_cell.length_c   1.000
_cell.angle_alpha   90.00
_cell.angle_beta   90.00
_cell.angle_gamma   90.00
#
_symmetry.space_group_name_H-M   'P 1'
#
loop_
_entity.id
_entity.type
_entity.pdbx_description
1 polymer ?
#
loop_
_entity_poly.entity_id
_entity_poly.type
_entity_poly.pdbx_seq_one_letter_code
_entity_poly.pdbx_strand_id
1 'polypeptide(L)'
;ELLAARNRIVFEEFFSFLLVLRKNKDLAAKTENHFPMYETADTVRFLEQLPFPLTKAQKKVWGELREDMGSPYAMNRLIQGDVGSGKTILAVLALLMCAANGYQGAMMAPTEVLAVQHFETISGYVEKYGIAFRPVLLTGSMTAKEKREAYAKIASGEANPVSYTHLRAHETT
;
A
#
# COMPACT_ATOMS: atom_id res chain seq x y z
N GLU A 1 -14.59 -46.71 -4.01
CA GLU A 1 -13.67 -46.41 -5.11
C GLU A 1 -13.88 -45.00 -5.69
N LEU A 2 -15.12 -44.59 -6.03
CA LEU A 2 -15.43 -43.29 -6.62
C LEU A 2 -15.03 -42.10 -5.72
N LEU A 3 -15.28 -42.20 -4.40
CA LEU A 3 -14.92 -41.19 -3.40
C LEU A 3 -13.39 -41.05 -3.26
N ALA A 4 -12.66 -42.19 -3.33
CA ALA A 4 -11.21 -42.18 -3.26
C ALA A 4 -10.59 -41.54 -4.52
N ALA A 5 -11.14 -41.82 -5.68
CA ALA A 5 -10.73 -41.20 -6.95
C ALA A 5 -10.97 -39.68 -6.94
N ARG A 6 -12.16 -39.22 -6.47
CA ARG A 6 -12.48 -37.81 -6.34
C ARG A 6 -11.54 -37.09 -5.37
N ASN A 7 -11.28 -37.68 -4.22
CA ASN A 7 -10.38 -37.09 -3.22
C ASN A 7 -8.96 -36.96 -3.77
N ARG A 8 -8.51 -37.91 -4.58
CA ARG A 8 -7.20 -37.86 -5.22
C ARG A 8 -7.11 -36.72 -6.24
N ILE A 9 -8.12 -36.53 -7.07
CA ILE A 9 -8.16 -35.46 -8.08
C ILE A 9 -8.14 -34.10 -7.36
N VAL A 10 -8.99 -33.91 -6.34
CA VAL A 10 -9.02 -32.66 -5.55
C VAL A 10 -7.67 -32.39 -4.90
N PHE A 11 -7.01 -33.43 -4.35
CA PHE A 11 -5.69 -33.28 -3.77
C PHE A 11 -4.64 -32.86 -4.81
N GLU A 12 -4.63 -33.49 -5.99
CA GLU A 12 -3.67 -33.19 -7.06
C GLU A 12 -3.86 -31.74 -7.59
N GLU A 13 -5.10 -31.28 -7.74
CA GLU A 13 -5.40 -29.90 -8.12
C GLU A 13 -4.92 -28.90 -7.06
N PHE A 14 -5.25 -29.13 -5.80
CA PHE A 14 -4.81 -28.27 -4.69
C PHE A 14 -3.29 -28.27 -4.53
N PHE A 15 -2.67 -29.43 -4.65
CA PHE A 15 -1.22 -29.58 -4.55
C PHE A 15 -0.51 -28.79 -5.67
N SER A 16 -0.96 -28.93 -6.90
CA SER A 16 -0.43 -28.20 -8.05
C SER A 16 -0.60 -26.69 -7.88
N PHE A 17 -1.77 -26.24 -7.41
CA PHE A 17 -2.05 -24.84 -7.12
C PHE A 17 -1.11 -24.28 -6.03
N LEU A 18 -0.94 -25.01 -4.92
CA LEU A 18 -0.05 -24.61 -3.82
C LEU A 18 1.43 -24.57 -4.27
N LEU A 19 1.86 -25.50 -5.11
CA LEU A 19 3.21 -25.48 -5.69
C LEU A 19 3.46 -24.22 -6.52
N VAL A 20 2.51 -23.85 -7.37
CA VAL A 20 2.61 -22.62 -8.19
C VAL A 20 2.64 -21.39 -7.31
N LEU A 21 1.76 -21.31 -6.29
CA LEU A 21 1.76 -20.21 -5.34
C LEU A 21 3.08 -20.10 -4.59
N ARG A 22 3.63 -21.24 -4.13
CA ARG A 22 4.92 -21.24 -3.42
C ARG A 22 6.06 -20.81 -4.32
N LYS A 23 6.11 -21.32 -5.55
CA LYS A 23 7.12 -20.89 -6.53
C LYS A 23 7.06 -19.40 -6.83
N ASN A 24 5.86 -18.86 -7.00
CA ASN A 24 5.67 -17.41 -7.23
C ASN A 24 6.08 -16.60 -6.00
N LYS A 25 5.79 -17.06 -4.79
CA LYS A 25 6.24 -16.43 -3.55
C LYS A 25 7.76 -16.43 -3.42
N ASP A 26 8.41 -17.56 -3.71
CA ASP A 26 9.87 -17.68 -3.65
C ASP A 26 10.57 -16.80 -4.71
N LEU A 27 9.95 -16.61 -5.88
CA LEU A 27 10.43 -15.69 -6.91
C LEU A 27 10.26 -14.22 -6.48
N ALA A 28 9.10 -13.87 -5.92
CA ALA A 28 8.84 -12.52 -5.42
C ALA A 28 9.75 -12.15 -4.22
N ALA A 29 10.06 -13.11 -3.35
CA ALA A 29 10.96 -12.90 -2.22
C ALA A 29 12.44 -12.65 -2.62
N LYS A 30 12.78 -12.86 -3.89
CA LYS A 30 14.13 -12.63 -4.44
C LYS A 30 14.26 -11.32 -5.21
N THR A 31 13.19 -10.54 -5.32
CA THR A 31 13.26 -9.22 -5.99
C THR A 31 14.07 -8.28 -5.12
N GLU A 32 15.17 -7.76 -5.65
CA GLU A 32 16.01 -6.80 -4.93
C GLU A 32 15.26 -5.51 -4.65
N ASN A 33 15.50 -4.95 -3.47
CA ASN A 33 14.96 -3.66 -3.06
C ASN A 33 15.98 -2.56 -3.45
N HIS A 34 15.69 -1.82 -4.50
CA HIS A 34 16.51 -0.69 -4.93
C HIS A 34 16.20 0.60 -4.16
N PHE A 35 15.19 0.60 -3.30
CA PHE A 35 14.68 1.76 -2.57
C PHE A 35 14.51 1.44 -1.07
N PRO A 36 15.60 1.10 -0.36
CA PRO A 36 15.50 0.82 1.07
C PRO A 36 15.07 2.08 1.82
N MET A 37 14.14 1.91 2.76
CA MET A 37 13.53 3.00 3.52
C MET A 37 13.68 2.73 5.00
N TYR A 38 14.03 3.77 5.75
CA TYR A 38 14.26 3.67 7.18
C TYR A 38 13.36 4.65 7.94
N GLU A 39 13.09 4.33 9.18
CA GLU A 39 12.31 5.22 10.05
C GLU A 39 13.07 6.55 10.25
N THR A 40 12.35 7.65 10.12
CA THR A 40 12.88 9.00 10.27
C THR A 40 12.28 9.70 11.48
N ALA A 41 12.85 10.82 11.88
CA ALA A 41 12.30 11.66 12.96
C ALA A 41 10.85 12.11 12.67
N ASP A 42 10.49 12.30 11.39
CA ASP A 42 9.13 12.70 11.02
C ASP A 42 8.12 11.58 11.26
N THR A 43 8.51 10.32 10.99
CA THR A 43 7.67 9.14 11.25
C THR A 43 7.44 8.96 12.76
N VAL A 44 8.48 9.14 13.56
CA VAL A 44 8.40 9.05 15.03
C VAL A 44 7.52 10.16 15.59
N ARG A 45 7.74 11.40 15.15
CA ARG A 45 6.95 12.57 15.55
C ARG A 45 5.46 12.40 15.23
N PHE A 46 5.15 11.90 14.05
CA PHE A 46 3.76 11.61 13.67
C PHE A 46 3.12 10.59 14.60
N LEU A 47 3.83 9.51 14.95
CA LEU A 47 3.34 8.49 15.89
C LEU A 47 3.07 9.06 17.28
N GLU A 48 3.92 9.95 17.77
CA GLU A 48 3.78 10.62 19.07
C GLU A 48 2.61 11.63 19.11
N GLN A 49 2.30 12.24 17.96
CA GLN A 49 1.22 13.23 17.85
C GLN A 49 -0.15 12.60 17.60
N LEU A 50 -0.24 11.29 17.34
CA LEU A 50 -1.53 10.63 17.17
C LEU A 50 -2.39 10.76 18.45
N PRO A 51 -3.71 11.00 18.31
CA PRO A 51 -4.62 11.16 19.45
C PRO A 51 -4.85 9.84 20.22
N PHE A 52 -4.32 8.75 19.72
CA PHE A 52 -4.39 7.41 20.31
C PHE A 52 -3.09 6.65 20.02
N PRO A 53 -2.60 5.87 20.98
CA PRO A 53 -1.45 5.01 20.74
C PRO A 53 -1.83 3.85 19.82
N LEU A 54 -0.90 3.38 19.03
CA LEU A 54 -1.09 2.14 18.28
C LEU A 54 -1.36 0.96 19.23
N THR A 55 -2.30 0.11 18.86
CA THR A 55 -2.55 -1.15 19.57
C THR A 55 -1.33 -2.07 19.51
N LYS A 56 -1.27 -3.09 20.38
CA LYS A 56 -0.18 -4.08 20.37
C LYS A 56 -0.03 -4.76 18.99
N ALA A 57 -1.16 -5.10 18.34
CA ALA A 57 -1.17 -5.71 17.02
C ALA A 57 -0.63 -4.74 15.96
N GLN A 58 -1.08 -3.48 15.96
CA GLN A 58 -0.60 -2.46 15.04
C GLN A 58 0.89 -2.16 15.22
N LYS A 59 1.38 -2.09 16.46
CA LYS A 59 2.82 -1.93 16.75
C LYS A 59 3.65 -3.07 16.20
N LYS A 60 3.17 -4.31 16.35
CA LYS A 60 3.83 -5.49 15.79
C LYS A 60 3.90 -5.40 14.27
N VAL A 61 2.78 -5.17 13.61
CA VAL A 61 2.71 -5.06 12.13
C VAL A 61 3.56 -3.89 11.65
N TRP A 62 3.54 -2.75 12.34
CA TRP A 62 4.39 -1.62 11.98
C TRP A 62 5.89 -1.95 12.09
N GLY A 63 6.30 -2.69 13.12
CA GLY A 63 7.67 -3.19 13.24
C GLY A 63 8.08 -4.05 12.04
N GLU A 64 7.24 -5.02 11.69
CA GLU A 64 7.46 -5.89 10.52
C GLU A 64 7.51 -5.12 9.20
N LEU A 65 6.65 -4.10 9.00
CA LEU A 65 6.69 -3.25 7.82
C LEU A 65 8.01 -2.47 7.71
N ARG A 66 8.49 -1.90 8.81
CA ARG A 66 9.77 -1.17 8.82
C ARG A 66 10.95 -2.07 8.47
N GLU A 67 10.98 -3.27 9.04
CA GLU A 67 12.01 -4.26 8.74
C GLU A 67 12.00 -4.64 7.26
N ASP A 68 10.82 -4.92 6.71
CA ASP A 68 10.67 -5.28 5.29
C ASP A 68 11.05 -4.12 4.36
N MET A 69 10.60 -2.90 4.65
CA MET A 69 10.90 -1.72 3.84
C MET A 69 12.40 -1.36 3.84
N GLY A 70 13.11 -1.64 4.93
CA GLY A 70 14.55 -1.47 5.04
C GLY A 70 15.37 -2.67 4.56
N SER A 71 14.74 -3.78 4.19
CA SER A 71 15.40 -5.01 3.79
C SER A 71 16.03 -4.91 2.39
N PRO A 72 17.01 -5.76 2.05
CA PRO A 72 17.57 -5.82 0.69
C PRO A 72 16.61 -6.42 -0.35
N TYR A 73 15.44 -6.88 0.08
CA TYR A 73 14.42 -7.46 -0.81
C TYR A 73 13.16 -6.59 -0.81
N ALA A 74 12.50 -6.48 -1.98
CA ALA A 74 11.27 -5.71 -2.13
C ALA A 74 10.15 -6.28 -1.24
N MET A 75 9.54 -5.43 -0.43
CA MET A 75 8.44 -5.80 0.44
C MET A 75 7.22 -6.22 -0.39
N ASN A 76 6.68 -7.39 -0.07
CA ASN A 76 5.39 -7.87 -0.56
C ASN A 76 4.61 -8.50 0.59
N ARG A 77 3.82 -7.68 1.29
CA ARG A 77 3.15 -8.07 2.53
C ARG A 77 1.64 -7.85 2.46
N LEU A 78 0.87 -8.87 2.81
CA LEU A 78 -0.56 -8.77 3.02
C LEU A 78 -0.85 -8.42 4.49
N ILE A 79 -1.55 -7.30 4.72
CA ILE A 79 -2.04 -6.92 6.04
C ILE A 79 -3.52 -7.27 6.14
N GLN A 80 -3.84 -8.22 7.01
CA GLN A 80 -5.19 -8.68 7.24
C GLN A 80 -5.69 -8.22 8.61
N GLY A 81 -6.97 -7.89 8.70
CA GLY A 81 -7.65 -7.50 9.94
C GLY A 81 -9.09 -7.09 9.66
N ASP A 82 -9.90 -7.02 10.70
CA ASP A 82 -11.32 -6.68 10.61
C ASP A 82 -11.55 -5.23 10.14
N VAL A 83 -12.79 -4.94 9.73
CA VAL A 83 -13.22 -3.57 9.44
C VAL A 83 -13.08 -2.74 10.71
N GLY A 84 -12.50 -1.55 10.61
CA GLY A 84 -12.27 -0.69 11.79
C GLY A 84 -11.03 -1.04 12.62
N SER A 85 -10.25 -2.08 12.28
CA SER A 85 -9.00 -2.43 12.99
C SER A 85 -7.87 -1.41 12.82
N GLY A 86 -8.09 -0.34 12.04
CA GLY A 86 -7.12 0.74 11.82
C GLY A 86 -6.02 0.41 10.82
N LYS A 87 -6.27 -0.44 9.82
CA LYS A 87 -5.30 -0.74 8.75
C LYS A 87 -4.83 0.51 8.00
N THR A 88 -5.70 1.49 7.86
CA THR A 88 -5.40 2.75 7.16
C THR A 88 -4.25 3.51 7.80
N ILE A 89 -4.14 3.51 9.14
CA ILE A 89 -3.03 4.21 9.82
C ILE A 89 -1.66 3.56 9.49
N LEU A 90 -1.62 2.24 9.31
CA LEU A 90 -0.40 1.54 8.91
C LEU A 90 0.00 1.88 7.47
N ALA A 91 -0.98 2.02 6.57
CA ALA A 91 -0.74 2.48 5.20
C ALA A 91 -0.24 3.93 5.19
N VAL A 92 -0.82 4.82 6.00
CA VAL A 92 -0.36 6.21 6.14
C VAL A 92 1.08 6.27 6.67
N LEU A 93 1.42 5.47 7.67
CA LEU A 93 2.78 5.37 8.21
C LEU A 93 3.79 4.90 7.15
N ALA A 94 3.43 3.91 6.35
CA ALA A 94 4.28 3.43 5.26
C ALA A 94 4.49 4.51 4.17
N LEU A 95 3.43 5.22 3.79
CA LEU A 95 3.50 6.34 2.84
C LEU A 95 4.36 7.49 3.38
N LEU A 96 4.20 7.81 4.66
CA LEU A 96 5.00 8.84 5.32
C LEU A 96 6.47 8.45 5.36
N MET A 97 6.78 7.20 5.71
CA MET A 97 8.14 6.69 5.70
C MET A 97 8.75 6.74 4.29
N CYS A 98 7.96 6.40 3.26
CA CYS A 98 8.34 6.52 1.86
C CYS A 98 8.71 7.97 1.51
N ALA A 99 7.84 8.93 1.80
CA ALA A 99 8.04 10.34 1.52
C ALA A 99 9.23 10.93 2.30
N ALA A 100 9.39 10.56 3.57
CA ALA A 100 10.48 11.01 4.42
C ALA A 100 11.87 10.48 3.98
N ASN A 101 11.91 9.41 3.19
CA ASN A 101 13.11 8.90 2.54
C ASN A 101 13.30 9.46 1.12
N GLY A 102 12.50 10.45 0.70
CA GLY A 102 12.61 11.11 -0.60
C GLY A 102 11.99 10.33 -1.76
N TYR A 103 11.17 9.31 -1.48
CA TYR A 103 10.47 8.53 -2.49
C TYR A 103 8.99 8.89 -2.57
N GLN A 104 8.38 8.58 -3.69
CA GLN A 104 6.93 8.72 -3.87
C GLN A 104 6.22 7.43 -3.48
N GLY A 105 5.19 7.54 -2.65
CA GLY A 105 4.30 6.43 -2.32
C GLY A 105 2.96 6.59 -3.03
N ALA A 106 2.39 5.50 -3.52
CA ALA A 106 1.06 5.47 -4.13
C ALA A 106 0.10 4.62 -3.29
N MET A 107 -1.08 5.15 -3.02
CA MET A 107 -2.17 4.40 -2.39
C MET A 107 -3.26 4.13 -3.41
N MET A 108 -3.62 2.86 -3.58
CA MET A 108 -4.68 2.44 -4.49
C MET A 108 -5.90 1.95 -3.72
N ALA A 109 -7.09 2.37 -4.13
CA ALA A 109 -8.35 1.95 -3.56
C ALA A 109 -9.21 1.21 -4.60
N PRO A 110 -10.05 0.25 -4.20
CA PRO A 110 -10.89 -0.52 -5.13
C PRO A 110 -12.09 0.27 -5.67
N THR A 111 -12.46 1.37 -5.02
CA THR A 111 -13.57 2.23 -5.45
C THR A 111 -13.17 3.70 -5.36
N GLU A 112 -13.78 4.53 -6.20
CA GLU A 112 -13.56 5.98 -6.18
C GLU A 112 -13.95 6.61 -4.84
N VAL A 113 -15.05 6.17 -4.25
CA VAL A 113 -15.51 6.62 -2.93
C VAL A 113 -14.44 6.38 -1.87
N LEU A 114 -13.82 5.20 -1.88
CA LEU A 114 -12.73 4.87 -0.95
C LEU A 114 -11.46 5.68 -1.23
N ALA A 115 -11.15 5.95 -2.51
CA ALA A 115 -10.02 6.81 -2.86
C ALA A 115 -10.21 8.24 -2.34
N VAL A 116 -11.39 8.81 -2.50
CA VAL A 116 -11.75 10.13 -1.95
C VAL A 116 -11.66 10.11 -0.42
N GLN A 117 -12.24 9.12 0.24
CA GLN A 117 -12.20 8.99 1.70
C GLN A 117 -10.76 8.86 2.23
N HIS A 118 -9.90 8.09 1.56
CA HIS A 118 -8.50 7.97 1.93
C HIS A 118 -7.74 9.28 1.70
N PHE A 119 -8.00 9.95 0.58
CA PHE A 119 -7.42 11.26 0.30
C PHE A 119 -7.78 12.30 1.36
N GLU A 120 -9.06 12.40 1.75
CA GLU A 120 -9.51 13.30 2.82
C GLU A 120 -8.86 12.96 4.16
N THR A 121 -8.80 11.68 4.51
CA THR A 121 -8.14 11.22 5.74
C THR A 121 -6.67 11.59 5.77
N ILE A 122 -5.93 11.35 4.69
CA ILE A 122 -4.50 11.65 4.60
C ILE A 122 -4.28 13.17 4.59
N SER A 123 -5.08 13.92 3.85
CA SER A 123 -5.02 15.40 3.83
C SER A 123 -5.25 15.98 5.22
N GLY A 124 -6.24 15.46 5.96
CA GLY A 124 -6.48 15.86 7.35
C GLY A 124 -5.28 15.59 8.28
N TYR A 125 -4.56 14.48 8.09
CA TYR A 125 -3.33 14.23 8.84
C TYR A 125 -2.20 15.18 8.44
N VAL A 126 -2.06 15.47 7.14
CA VAL A 126 -1.07 16.44 6.64
C VAL A 126 -1.28 17.82 7.27
N GLU A 127 -2.51 18.32 7.24
CA GLU A 127 -2.87 19.63 7.81
C GLU A 127 -2.69 19.67 9.32
N LYS A 128 -3.16 18.63 10.01
CA LYS A 128 -3.17 18.60 11.47
C LYS A 128 -1.79 18.42 12.09
N TYR A 129 -0.93 17.62 11.44
CA TYR A 129 0.37 17.22 12.02
C TYR A 129 1.57 17.80 11.26
N GLY A 130 1.34 18.62 10.24
CA GLY A 130 2.41 19.26 9.48
C GLY A 130 3.35 18.27 8.79
N ILE A 131 2.78 17.17 8.25
CA ILE A 131 3.58 16.09 7.65
C ILE A 131 4.07 16.54 6.26
N ALA A 132 5.33 16.25 5.95
CA ALA A 132 5.93 16.49 4.63
C ALA A 132 5.45 15.48 3.58
N PHE A 133 4.14 15.35 3.43
CA PHE A 133 3.48 14.49 2.46
C PHE A 133 2.46 15.32 1.69
N ARG A 134 2.47 15.25 0.37
CA ARG A 134 1.55 16.02 -0.49
C ARG A 134 0.63 15.09 -1.24
N PRO A 135 -0.54 14.74 -0.68
CA PRO A 135 -1.47 13.85 -1.35
C PRO A 135 -2.07 14.51 -2.60
N VAL A 136 -2.21 13.75 -3.66
CA VAL A 136 -2.94 14.13 -4.87
C VAL A 136 -3.94 13.03 -5.19
N LEU A 137 -5.21 13.42 -5.31
CA LEU A 137 -6.28 12.51 -5.73
C LEU A 137 -6.22 12.28 -7.24
N LEU A 138 -6.39 11.02 -7.66
CA LEU A 138 -6.49 10.64 -9.07
C LEU A 138 -7.63 9.64 -9.23
N THR A 139 -8.76 10.09 -9.84
CA THR A 139 -9.97 9.27 -10.03
C THR A 139 -10.45 9.27 -11.48
N GLY A 140 -11.33 8.31 -11.80
CA GLY A 140 -11.92 8.17 -13.13
C GLY A 140 -12.80 9.35 -13.53
N SER A 141 -13.53 9.93 -12.57
CA SER A 141 -14.49 11.04 -12.77
C SER A 141 -13.83 12.41 -13.00
N MET A 142 -12.54 12.56 -12.69
CA MET A 142 -11.81 13.81 -12.92
C MET A 142 -11.79 14.18 -14.41
N THR A 143 -11.87 15.49 -14.67
CA THR A 143 -11.72 16.04 -16.02
C THR A 143 -10.32 15.81 -16.59
N ALA A 144 -10.17 15.87 -17.89
CA ALA A 144 -8.87 15.74 -18.56
C ALA A 144 -7.85 16.80 -18.09
N LYS A 145 -8.33 18.00 -17.74
CA LYS A 145 -7.49 19.08 -17.22
C LYS A 145 -6.96 18.73 -15.82
N GLU A 146 -7.85 18.33 -14.91
CA GLU A 146 -7.48 17.93 -13.53
C GLU A 146 -6.52 16.75 -13.53
N LYS A 147 -6.78 15.72 -14.36
CA LYS A 147 -5.87 14.58 -14.51
C LYS A 147 -4.48 15.01 -14.97
N ARG A 148 -4.41 15.90 -15.98
CA ARG A 148 -3.13 16.41 -16.50
C ARG A 148 -2.35 17.18 -15.42
N GLU A 149 -3.03 18.02 -14.63
CA GLU A 149 -2.41 18.75 -13.52
C GLU A 149 -1.93 17.79 -12.42
N ALA A 150 -2.72 16.77 -12.07
CA ALA A 150 -2.34 15.74 -11.12
C ALA A 150 -1.11 14.95 -11.61
N TYR A 151 -1.11 14.50 -12.87
CA TYR A 151 0.03 13.81 -13.46
C TYR A 151 1.29 14.68 -13.51
N ALA A 152 1.16 15.97 -13.80
CA ALA A 152 2.31 16.88 -13.79
C ALA A 152 2.94 16.98 -12.40
N LYS A 153 2.15 17.10 -11.34
CA LYS A 153 2.63 17.10 -9.93
C LYS A 153 3.26 15.77 -9.51
N ILE A 154 2.72 14.65 -9.99
CA ILE A 154 3.29 13.33 -9.74
C ILE A 154 4.62 13.17 -10.49
N ALA A 155 4.67 13.55 -11.76
CA ALA A 155 5.88 13.43 -12.58
C ALA A 155 7.02 14.33 -12.12
N SER A 156 6.72 15.50 -11.53
CA SER A 156 7.73 16.38 -10.92
C SER A 156 8.26 15.87 -9.58
N GLY A 157 7.71 14.79 -9.01
CA GLY A 157 8.05 14.32 -7.67
C GLY A 157 7.43 15.16 -6.54
N GLU A 158 6.61 16.14 -6.89
CA GLU A 158 6.04 17.09 -5.93
C GLU A 158 4.90 16.51 -5.09
N ALA A 159 4.22 15.47 -5.60
CA ALA A 159 3.04 14.90 -4.98
C ALA A 159 3.03 13.38 -4.93
N ASN A 160 2.32 12.84 -3.94
CA ASN A 160 2.12 11.41 -3.72
C ASN A 160 0.69 11.02 -4.11
N PRO A 161 0.48 10.12 -5.09
CA PRO A 161 -0.85 9.81 -5.57
C PRO A 161 -1.68 8.96 -4.60
N VAL A 162 -2.95 9.36 -4.42
CA VAL A 162 -4.03 8.51 -3.90
C VAL A 162 -4.98 8.25 -5.07
N SER A 163 -5.03 7.03 -5.54
CA SER A 163 -5.67 6.67 -6.80
C SER A 163 -6.76 5.62 -6.62
N TYR A 164 -7.76 5.70 -7.51
CA TYR A 164 -8.72 4.63 -7.77
C TYR A 164 -8.33 3.88 -9.04
N THR A 165 -8.17 2.56 -8.95
CA THR A 165 -7.89 1.72 -10.10
C THR A 165 -9.15 1.13 -10.71
N HIS A 166 -9.75 1.81 -11.69
CA HIS A 166 -10.38 1.15 -12.82
C HIS A 166 -9.44 1.32 -14.00
N LEU A 167 -8.46 0.47 -14.08
CA LEU A 167 -7.78 0.24 -15.34
C LEU A 167 -8.79 -0.42 -16.29
N ARG A 168 -9.55 0.38 -17.03
CA ARG A 168 -10.07 -0.07 -18.30
C ARG A 168 -8.85 -0.38 -19.15
N ALA A 169 -8.66 -1.66 -19.43
CA ALA A 169 -7.62 -2.18 -20.32
C ALA A 169 -7.90 -1.79 -21.80
N HIS A 170 -8.27 -0.53 -22.06
CA HIS A 170 -8.53 -0.01 -23.37
C HIS A 170 -8.20 1.48 -23.39
N GLU A 171 -6.93 1.80 -23.50
CA GLU A 171 -6.45 3.03 -24.15
C GLU A 171 -4.94 2.88 -24.38
N THR A 172 -4.56 1.85 -25.15
CA THR A 172 -3.32 1.82 -25.90
C THR A 172 -3.70 1.83 -27.38
N THR A 173 -3.84 3.00 -27.95
CA THR A 173 -3.68 3.27 -29.38
C THR A 173 -2.81 4.50 -29.53
#